data_796b492b14e8191c93341e726328290d
#
_entry.id   796b492b14e8191c93341e726328290d
#
_cell.length_a   1.000
_cell.length_b   1.000
_cell.length_c   1.000
_cell.angle_alpha   90.00
_cell.angle_beta   90.00
_cell.angle_gamma   90.00
#
_symmetry.space_group_name_H-M   'P 1'
#
loop_
_entity.id
_entity.type
_entity.pdbx_description
1 polymer ?
#
loop_
_entity_poly.entity_id
_entity_poly.type
_entity_poly.pdbx_seq_one_letter_code
_entity_poly.pdbx_strand_id
1 'polypeptide(L)'
;AFRNLVADIGAIPLILTPGEHDRITAGISHLPHIIASSLVNFVKDNDTKDALMKQIAAGGFKDITRIASSSPDVWQQICLTNSENITEMLSLYIKALSSIKELLEKKDADALYAFFDSARTYRDSFVADANGSVARIYDFTVNIDDRAGSMASIMTVSYTHLRAHETPE
;
A
#
# COMPACT_ATOMS: atom_id res chain seq x y z
N ALA A 1 10.24 30.25 3.83
CA ALA A 1 8.93 30.52 3.24
C ALA A 1 8.19 29.22 2.90
N PHE A 2 8.73 28.33 2.03
CA PHE A 2 8.04 27.11 1.58
C PHE A 2 7.74 26.11 2.72
N ARG A 3 8.69 25.91 3.66
CA ARG A 3 8.50 25.04 4.83
C ARG A 3 7.32 25.51 5.71
N ASN A 4 7.15 26.82 5.89
CA ASN A 4 6.02 27.37 6.67
C ASN A 4 4.70 27.11 5.94
N LEU A 5 4.67 27.29 4.62
CA LEU A 5 3.47 26.99 3.82
C LEU A 5 3.06 25.51 3.95
N VAL A 6 4.02 24.58 3.92
CA VAL A 6 3.75 23.14 4.11
C VAL A 6 3.18 22.86 5.49
N ALA A 7 3.72 23.52 6.53
CA ALA A 7 3.21 23.39 7.88
C ALA A 7 1.81 24.04 8.05
N ASP A 8 1.58 25.20 7.42
CA ASP A 8 0.32 25.94 7.49
C ASP A 8 -0.87 25.16 6.89
N ILE A 9 -0.62 24.28 5.89
CA ILE A 9 -1.63 23.38 5.34
C ILE A 9 -1.78 22.06 6.13
N GLY A 10 -1.15 21.95 7.31
CA GLY A 10 -1.23 20.77 8.18
C GLY A 10 -0.35 19.59 7.77
N ALA A 11 0.56 19.77 6.79
CA ALA A 11 1.49 18.72 6.38
C ALA A 11 2.81 18.82 7.19
N ILE A 12 3.48 17.67 7.36
CA ILE A 12 4.78 17.61 8.04
C ILE A 12 5.89 17.74 6.99
N PRO A 13 6.68 18.84 7.02
CA PRO A 13 7.76 19.04 6.06
C PRO A 13 8.96 18.14 6.39
N LEU A 14 9.24 17.17 5.53
CA LEU A 14 10.45 16.37 5.58
C LEU A 14 11.51 16.97 4.64
N ILE A 15 12.69 17.29 5.18
CA ILE A 15 13.79 17.88 4.42
C ILE A 15 14.77 16.76 4.08
N LEU A 16 14.91 16.49 2.78
CA LEU A 16 15.78 15.45 2.23
C LEU A 16 16.71 16.06 1.18
N THR A 17 17.86 15.47 0.99
CA THR A 17 18.65 15.69 -0.23
C THR A 17 17.97 14.97 -1.42
N PRO A 18 18.24 15.39 -2.67
CA PRO A 18 17.71 14.68 -3.85
C PRO A 18 18.03 13.18 -3.85
N GLY A 19 19.26 12.81 -3.49
CA GLY A 19 19.67 11.40 -3.45
C GLY A 19 18.93 10.58 -2.37
N GLU A 20 18.71 11.15 -1.18
CA GLU A 20 17.90 10.52 -0.13
C GLU A 20 16.45 10.36 -0.58
N HIS A 21 15.87 11.39 -1.19
CA HIS A 21 14.52 11.34 -1.74
C HIS A 21 14.39 10.20 -2.77
N ASP A 22 15.29 10.15 -3.74
CA ASP A 22 15.24 9.18 -4.84
C ASP A 22 15.41 7.75 -4.34
N ARG A 23 16.30 7.53 -3.35
CA ARG A 23 16.48 6.22 -2.72
C ARG A 23 15.24 5.79 -1.93
N ILE A 24 14.67 6.69 -1.14
CA ILE A 24 13.46 6.39 -0.34
C ILE A 24 12.29 6.08 -1.27
N THR A 25 12.05 6.91 -2.27
CA THR A 25 10.94 6.71 -3.22
C THR A 25 11.11 5.45 -4.06
N ALA A 26 12.36 5.06 -4.37
CA ALA A 26 12.63 3.77 -5.01
C ALA A 26 12.09 2.60 -4.18
N GLY A 27 12.26 2.62 -2.84
CA GLY A 27 11.80 1.54 -1.95
C GLY A 27 10.31 1.53 -1.68
N ILE A 28 9.71 2.71 -1.41
CA ILE A 28 8.32 2.78 -0.92
C ILE A 28 7.27 3.09 -1.99
N SER A 29 7.71 3.48 -3.19
CA SER A 29 6.82 3.84 -4.31
C SER A 29 7.14 3.07 -5.58
N HIS A 30 8.37 3.17 -6.09
CA HIS A 30 8.71 2.63 -7.40
C HIS A 30 8.75 1.10 -7.39
N LEU A 31 9.42 0.50 -6.42
CA LEU A 31 9.45 -0.95 -6.25
C LEU A 31 8.06 -1.57 -6.10
N PRO A 32 7.15 -1.06 -5.24
CA PRO A 32 5.76 -1.54 -5.17
C PRO A 32 5.03 -1.54 -6.51
N HIS A 33 5.19 -0.50 -7.34
CA HIS A 33 4.57 -0.45 -8.67
C HIS A 33 5.13 -1.50 -9.62
N ILE A 34 6.44 -1.72 -9.59
CA ILE A 34 7.09 -2.76 -10.39
C ILE A 34 6.60 -4.14 -9.95
N ILE A 35 6.50 -4.38 -8.63
CA ILE A 35 6.00 -5.64 -8.08
C ILE A 35 4.54 -5.87 -8.51
N ALA A 36 3.67 -4.87 -8.36
CA ALA A 36 2.27 -4.98 -8.75
C ALA A 36 2.12 -5.28 -10.24
N SER A 37 2.85 -4.56 -11.10
CA SER A 37 2.82 -4.76 -12.55
C SER A 37 3.40 -6.11 -12.95
N SER A 38 4.51 -6.54 -12.32
CA SER A 38 5.12 -7.84 -12.59
C SER A 38 4.21 -8.98 -12.14
N LEU A 39 3.50 -8.85 -11.02
CA LEU A 39 2.55 -9.83 -10.53
C LEU A 39 1.36 -10.01 -11.48
N VAL A 40 0.82 -8.91 -12.03
CA VAL A 40 -0.23 -8.96 -13.06
C VAL A 40 0.25 -9.66 -14.31
N ASN A 41 1.44 -9.30 -14.81
CA ASN A 41 2.03 -9.95 -15.98
C ASN A 41 2.32 -11.43 -15.72
N PHE A 42 2.84 -11.77 -14.53
CA PHE A 42 3.07 -13.15 -14.15
C PHE A 42 1.78 -13.98 -14.20
N VAL A 43 0.69 -13.48 -13.64
CA VAL A 43 -0.62 -14.16 -13.72
C VAL A 43 -1.08 -14.28 -15.17
N LYS A 44 -1.00 -13.22 -15.96
CA LYS A 44 -1.37 -13.23 -17.39
C LYS A 44 -0.58 -14.30 -18.18
N ASP A 45 0.71 -14.42 -17.93
CA ASP A 45 1.61 -15.29 -18.72
C ASP A 45 1.56 -16.75 -18.24
N ASN A 46 1.06 -17.02 -17.03
CA ASN A 46 0.96 -18.36 -16.43
C ASN A 46 -0.49 -18.85 -16.25
N ASP A 47 -1.48 -18.09 -16.72
CA ASP A 47 -2.88 -18.49 -16.60
C ASP A 47 -3.22 -19.66 -17.55
N THR A 48 -4.24 -20.39 -17.19
CA THR A 48 -4.77 -21.46 -18.03
C THR A 48 -5.47 -20.91 -19.27
N LYS A 49 -5.71 -21.78 -20.26
CA LYS A 49 -6.48 -21.41 -21.47
C LYS A 49 -7.88 -20.86 -21.14
N ASP A 50 -8.45 -21.33 -20.03
CA ASP A 50 -9.78 -20.92 -19.54
C ASP A 50 -9.70 -19.71 -18.61
N ALA A 51 -8.54 -19.08 -18.46
CA ALA A 51 -8.31 -17.90 -17.61
C ALA A 51 -8.76 -18.10 -16.15
N LEU A 52 -8.49 -19.27 -15.57
CA LEU A 52 -8.96 -19.63 -14.22
C LEU A 52 -8.34 -18.73 -13.13
N MET A 53 -7.05 -18.37 -13.23
CA MET A 53 -6.43 -17.45 -12.27
C MET A 53 -7.13 -16.11 -12.29
N LYS A 54 -7.45 -15.57 -13.48
CA LYS A 54 -8.19 -14.32 -13.63
C LYS A 54 -9.59 -14.42 -13.05
N GLN A 55 -10.30 -15.55 -13.24
CA GLN A 55 -11.66 -15.73 -12.72
C GLN A 55 -11.69 -15.82 -11.19
N ILE A 56 -10.68 -16.47 -10.59
CA ILE A 56 -10.59 -16.66 -9.14
C ILE A 56 -9.97 -15.44 -8.43
N ALA A 57 -9.36 -14.51 -9.16
CA ALA A 57 -8.71 -13.33 -8.60
C ALA A 57 -9.69 -12.54 -7.71
N ALA A 58 -9.49 -12.65 -6.39
CA ALA A 58 -10.33 -12.05 -5.36
C ALA A 58 -9.75 -10.70 -4.84
N GLY A 59 -10.35 -10.16 -3.79
CA GLY A 59 -10.02 -8.84 -3.23
C GLY A 59 -8.53 -8.63 -2.99
N GLY A 60 -7.85 -9.56 -2.28
CA GLY A 60 -6.42 -9.40 -1.98
C GLY A 60 -5.52 -9.23 -3.21
N PHE A 61 -5.77 -9.98 -4.30
CA PHE A 61 -5.03 -9.80 -5.54
C PHE A 61 -5.33 -8.43 -6.18
N LYS A 62 -6.62 -8.04 -6.23
CA LYS A 62 -7.06 -6.77 -6.81
C LYS A 62 -6.52 -5.58 -6.04
N ASP A 63 -6.49 -5.66 -4.73
CA ASP A 63 -5.99 -4.58 -3.86
C ASP A 63 -4.48 -4.37 -4.04
N ILE A 64 -3.70 -5.44 -3.99
CA ILE A 64 -2.24 -5.39 -4.15
C ILE A 64 -1.82 -4.92 -5.55
N THR A 65 -2.61 -5.28 -6.58
CA THR A 65 -2.31 -4.96 -7.98
C THR A 65 -3.01 -3.70 -8.49
N ARG A 66 -3.81 -3.01 -7.67
CA ARG A 66 -4.57 -1.82 -8.08
C ARG A 66 -3.70 -0.76 -8.75
N ILE A 67 -2.50 -0.55 -8.24
CA ILE A 67 -1.55 0.44 -8.77
C ILE A 67 -0.96 0.07 -10.14
N ALA A 68 -1.05 -1.19 -10.56
CA ALA A 68 -0.61 -1.63 -11.89
C ALA A 68 -1.43 -1.02 -13.05
N SER A 69 -2.58 -0.39 -12.77
CA SER A 69 -3.40 0.33 -13.76
C SER A 69 -2.93 1.77 -14.01
N SER A 70 -1.79 2.17 -13.49
CA SER A 70 -1.21 3.50 -13.70
C SER A 70 -0.70 3.69 -15.13
N SER A 71 -0.51 4.98 -15.54
CA SER A 71 -0.06 5.33 -16.89
C SER A 71 1.31 4.74 -17.23
N PRO A 72 1.42 3.94 -18.31
CA PRO A 72 2.71 3.38 -18.73
C PRO A 72 3.76 4.45 -19.08
N ASP A 73 3.35 5.54 -19.72
CA ASP A 73 4.28 6.62 -20.13
C ASP A 73 4.92 7.28 -18.90
N VAL A 74 4.13 7.57 -17.86
CA VAL A 74 4.63 8.16 -16.62
C VAL A 74 5.58 7.20 -15.91
N TRP A 75 5.21 5.92 -15.81
CA TRP A 75 6.04 4.93 -15.10
C TRP A 75 7.30 4.57 -15.85
N GLN A 76 7.28 4.60 -17.18
CA GLN A 76 8.49 4.48 -17.99
C GLN A 76 9.50 5.57 -17.61
N GLN A 77 9.07 6.83 -17.56
CA GLN A 77 9.95 7.96 -17.21
C GLN A 77 10.46 7.86 -15.78
N ILE A 78 9.62 7.52 -14.82
CA ILE A 78 10.02 7.30 -13.42
C ILE A 78 11.12 6.23 -13.35
N CYS A 79 10.91 5.09 -14.01
CA CYS A 79 11.89 4.00 -14.00
C CYS A 79 13.22 4.39 -14.65
N LEU A 80 13.19 5.17 -15.71
CA LEU A 80 14.40 5.61 -16.40
C LEU A 80 15.17 6.66 -15.58
N THR A 81 14.47 7.59 -14.94
CA THR A 81 15.11 8.69 -14.18
C THR A 81 15.68 8.25 -12.85
N ASN A 82 15.15 7.19 -12.23
CA ASN A 82 15.64 6.65 -10.94
C ASN A 82 16.12 5.19 -11.06
N SER A 83 16.64 4.81 -12.22
CA SER A 83 16.94 3.42 -12.56
C SER A 83 17.97 2.77 -11.62
N GLU A 84 19.00 3.49 -11.18
CA GLU A 84 20.05 2.95 -10.31
C GLU A 84 19.49 2.54 -8.94
N ASN A 85 18.77 3.44 -8.26
CA ASN A 85 18.15 3.14 -6.96
C ASN A 85 17.07 2.04 -7.08
N ILE A 86 16.29 2.05 -8.14
CA ILE A 86 15.28 1.02 -8.39
C ILE A 86 15.93 -0.34 -8.59
N THR A 87 17.02 -0.41 -9.37
CA THR A 87 17.75 -1.66 -9.61
C THR A 87 18.34 -2.22 -8.33
N GLU A 88 18.90 -1.36 -7.47
CA GLU A 88 19.40 -1.78 -6.16
C GLU A 88 18.25 -2.36 -5.30
N MET A 89 17.14 -1.63 -5.15
CA MET A 89 15.99 -2.07 -4.35
C MET A 89 15.38 -3.37 -4.90
N LEU A 90 15.27 -3.49 -6.21
CA LEU A 90 14.77 -4.70 -6.86
C LEU A 90 15.70 -5.91 -6.60
N SER A 91 17.01 -5.71 -6.63
CA SER A 91 18.00 -6.75 -6.32
C SER A 91 17.87 -7.24 -4.87
N LEU A 92 17.69 -6.32 -3.93
CA LEU A 92 17.44 -6.66 -2.51
C LEU A 92 16.12 -7.42 -2.34
N TYR A 93 15.08 -7.03 -3.07
CA TYR A 93 13.78 -7.70 -3.01
C TYR A 93 13.82 -9.10 -3.62
N ILE A 94 14.51 -9.29 -4.74
CA ILE A 94 14.74 -10.62 -5.34
C ILE A 94 15.45 -11.55 -4.35
N LYS A 95 16.46 -11.04 -3.64
CA LYS A 95 17.16 -11.81 -2.60
C LYS A 95 16.21 -12.21 -1.47
N ALA A 96 15.34 -11.29 -1.02
CA ALA A 96 14.35 -11.58 0.00
C ALA A 96 13.37 -12.68 -0.47
N LEU A 97 12.86 -12.60 -1.70
CA LEU A 97 11.99 -13.63 -2.27
C LEU A 97 12.71 -15.00 -2.38
N SER A 98 13.98 -15.01 -2.73
CA SER A 98 14.78 -16.23 -2.78
C SER A 98 14.90 -16.87 -1.40
N SER A 99 15.09 -16.07 -0.34
CA SER A 99 15.12 -16.59 1.03
C SER A 99 13.79 -17.22 1.44
N ILE A 100 12.65 -16.61 1.08
CA ILE A 100 11.33 -17.18 1.35
C ILE A 100 11.12 -18.49 0.59
N LYS A 101 11.55 -18.55 -0.66
CA LYS A 101 11.53 -19.79 -1.44
C LYS A 101 12.28 -20.92 -0.74
N GLU A 102 13.47 -20.64 -0.19
CA GLU A 102 14.25 -21.64 0.57
C GLU A 102 13.51 -22.13 1.84
N LEU A 103 12.84 -21.22 2.56
CA LEU A 103 12.03 -21.61 3.74
C LEU A 103 10.88 -22.54 3.34
N LEU A 104 10.24 -22.28 2.21
CA LEU A 104 9.17 -23.11 1.67
C LEU A 104 9.69 -24.50 1.25
N GLU A 105 10.83 -24.54 0.58
CA GLU A 105 11.48 -25.80 0.17
C GLU A 105 11.86 -26.67 1.38
N LYS A 106 12.35 -26.03 2.47
CA LYS A 106 12.70 -26.70 3.73
C LYS A 106 11.47 -27.00 4.61
N LYS A 107 10.30 -26.47 4.25
CA LYS A 107 9.06 -26.52 5.07
C LYS A 107 9.29 -26.04 6.51
N ASP A 108 10.12 -25.00 6.67
CA ASP A 108 10.47 -24.43 7.97
C ASP A 108 9.29 -23.57 8.51
N ALA A 109 8.45 -24.24 9.29
CA ALA A 109 7.21 -23.63 9.80
C ALA A 109 7.48 -22.46 10.75
N ASP A 110 8.49 -22.58 11.62
CA ASP A 110 8.81 -21.54 12.61
C ASP A 110 9.39 -20.30 11.94
N ALA A 111 10.28 -20.47 10.97
CA ALA A 111 10.83 -19.35 10.22
C ALA A 111 9.79 -18.67 9.31
N LEU A 112 8.87 -19.43 8.73
CA LEU A 112 7.75 -18.87 7.97
C LEU A 112 6.80 -18.07 8.88
N TYR A 113 6.48 -18.58 10.06
CA TYR A 113 5.69 -17.84 11.05
C TYR A 113 6.38 -16.53 11.42
N ALA A 114 7.66 -16.57 11.76
CA ALA A 114 8.43 -15.39 12.15
C ALA A 114 8.48 -14.35 11.03
N PHE A 115 8.58 -14.78 9.77
CA PHE A 115 8.54 -13.89 8.60
C PHE A 115 7.23 -13.09 8.54
N PHE A 116 6.10 -13.77 8.63
CA PHE A 116 4.79 -13.08 8.56
C PHE A 116 4.51 -12.24 9.80
N ASP A 117 4.90 -12.71 10.97
CA ASP A 117 4.71 -11.98 12.23
C ASP A 117 5.54 -10.67 12.27
N SER A 118 6.78 -10.72 11.79
CA SER A 118 7.62 -9.53 11.63
C SER A 118 6.99 -8.49 10.69
N ALA A 119 6.48 -8.94 9.55
CA ALA A 119 5.82 -8.06 8.58
C ALA A 119 4.55 -7.42 9.19
N ARG A 120 3.72 -8.21 9.87
CA ARG A 120 2.53 -7.74 10.59
C ARG A 120 2.90 -6.67 11.61
N THR A 121 3.86 -6.98 12.48
CA THR A 121 4.30 -6.07 13.55
C THR A 121 4.80 -4.73 12.99
N TYR A 122 5.60 -4.77 11.93
CA TYR A 122 6.09 -3.55 11.29
C TYR A 122 4.97 -2.77 10.59
N ARG A 123 4.04 -3.47 9.92
CA ARG A 123 2.87 -2.82 9.28
C ARG A 123 1.97 -2.12 10.30
N ASP A 124 1.75 -2.76 11.45
CA ASP A 124 0.93 -2.20 12.53
C ASP A 124 1.57 -0.94 13.15
N SER A 125 2.90 -0.82 13.15
CA SER A 125 3.60 0.38 13.64
C SER A 125 3.28 1.63 12.80
N PHE A 126 2.97 1.51 11.52
CA PHE A 126 2.61 2.66 10.68
C PHE A 126 1.32 3.36 11.16
N VAL A 127 0.42 2.62 11.78
CA VAL A 127 -0.82 3.19 12.34
C VAL A 127 -0.54 3.84 13.69
N ALA A 128 0.38 3.29 14.47
CA ALA A 128 0.77 3.83 15.78
C ALA A 128 1.57 5.14 15.64
N ASP A 129 2.44 5.24 14.63
CA ASP A 129 3.26 6.41 14.35
C ASP A 129 2.51 7.54 13.63
N ALA A 130 1.30 7.27 13.14
CA ALA A 130 0.41 8.27 12.53
C ALA A 130 -0.14 9.32 13.55
N ASN A 131 0.60 9.60 14.62
CA ASN A 131 0.36 10.72 15.55
C ASN A 131 0.70 12.10 14.94
N GLY A 132 0.95 12.18 13.63
CA GLY A 132 0.88 13.43 12.89
C GLY A 132 -0.59 13.84 12.69
N SER A 133 -0.85 15.14 12.66
CA SER A 133 -2.09 15.93 12.60
C SER A 133 -3.33 15.40 11.84
N VAL A 134 -3.37 14.17 11.43
CA VAL A 134 -4.53 13.51 10.86
C VAL A 134 -5.22 12.72 11.98
N ALA A 135 -6.44 13.11 12.32
CA ALA A 135 -7.29 12.36 13.24
C ALA A 135 -7.33 10.87 12.81
N ARG A 136 -7.38 9.97 13.80
CA ARG A 136 -7.49 8.53 13.54
C ARG A 136 -8.62 8.28 12.54
N ILE A 137 -8.28 7.70 11.38
CA ILE A 137 -9.28 7.27 10.41
C ILE A 137 -9.72 5.87 10.85
N TYR A 138 -11.02 5.72 11.05
CA TYR A 138 -11.64 4.44 11.35
C TYR A 138 -12.40 3.99 10.11
N ASP A 139 -12.02 2.83 9.56
CA ASP A 139 -12.77 2.20 8.49
C ASP A 139 -13.83 1.28 9.11
N PHE A 140 -15.08 1.45 8.70
CA PHE A 140 -16.15 0.53 9.05
C PHE A 140 -16.99 0.20 7.81
N THR A 141 -17.39 -1.04 7.71
CA THR A 141 -18.23 -1.52 6.61
C THR A 141 -19.67 -1.66 7.11
N VAL A 142 -20.58 -1.03 6.43
CA VAL A 142 -22.01 -1.12 6.74
C VAL A 142 -22.73 -1.77 5.57
N ASN A 143 -23.44 -2.87 5.83
CA ASN A 143 -24.34 -3.45 4.84
C ASN A 143 -25.67 -2.66 4.87
N ILE A 144 -26.02 -2.10 3.74
CA ILE A 144 -27.26 -1.33 3.58
C ILE A 144 -28.10 -1.90 2.44
N ASP A 145 -29.41 -1.78 2.57
CA ASP A 145 -30.32 -2.07 1.48
C ASP A 145 -30.14 -1.06 0.35
N ASP A 146 -30.13 -1.53 -0.89
CA ASP A 146 -30.09 -0.67 -2.08
C ASP A 146 -31.47 -0.02 -2.31
N ARG A 147 -31.74 1.05 -1.54
CA ARG A 147 -32.97 1.87 -1.62
C ARG A 147 -32.60 3.33 -1.70
N ALA A 148 -33.44 4.09 -2.40
CA ALA A 148 -33.30 5.55 -2.44
C ALA A 148 -33.35 6.13 -1.00
N GLY A 149 -32.30 6.89 -0.63
CA GLY A 149 -32.18 7.54 0.68
C GLY A 149 -31.40 6.76 1.74
N SER A 150 -31.03 5.48 1.54
CA SER A 150 -30.26 4.69 2.52
C SER A 150 -28.93 5.35 2.90
N MET A 151 -28.19 5.85 1.93
CA MET A 151 -26.94 6.61 2.17
C MET A 151 -27.19 7.91 2.95
N ALA A 152 -28.25 8.64 2.63
CA ALA A 152 -28.60 9.87 3.33
C ALA A 152 -28.95 9.62 4.81
N SER A 153 -29.66 8.54 5.12
CA SER A 153 -29.96 8.11 6.48
C SER A 153 -28.68 7.82 7.29
N ILE A 154 -27.74 7.05 6.73
CA ILE A 154 -26.48 6.73 7.40
C ILE A 154 -25.66 8.00 7.65
N MET A 155 -25.53 8.89 6.65
CA MET A 155 -24.79 10.13 6.78
C MET A 155 -25.40 11.04 7.85
N THR A 156 -26.73 11.10 7.96
CA THR A 156 -27.43 11.88 8.98
C THR A 156 -27.15 11.34 10.38
N VAL A 157 -27.22 10.02 10.57
CA VAL A 157 -26.93 9.36 11.85
C VAL A 157 -25.47 9.55 12.23
N SER A 158 -24.53 9.35 11.30
CA SER A 158 -23.10 9.56 11.54
C SER A 158 -22.80 11.02 11.93
N TYR A 159 -23.37 12.00 11.23
CA TYR A 159 -23.17 13.41 11.53
C TYR A 159 -23.68 13.80 12.93
N THR A 160 -24.83 13.28 13.35
CA THR A 160 -25.44 13.62 14.64
C THR A 160 -24.82 12.90 15.82
N HIS A 161 -24.39 11.63 15.66
CA HIS A 161 -23.88 10.82 16.77
C HIS A 161 -22.37 10.83 16.92
N LEU A 162 -21.58 10.90 15.83
CA LEU A 162 -20.13 10.92 15.93
C LEU A 162 -19.60 12.26 16.50
N ARG A 163 -20.29 13.38 16.27
CA ARG A 163 -19.92 14.68 16.84
C ARG A 163 -20.23 14.82 18.34
N ALA A 164 -21.13 14.02 18.89
CA ALA A 164 -21.50 14.11 20.30
C ALA A 164 -20.40 13.61 21.27
N HIS A 165 -19.36 12.94 20.76
CA HIS A 165 -18.24 12.42 21.55
C HIS A 165 -16.96 13.27 21.48
N GLU A 166 -16.98 14.40 20.77
CA GLU A 166 -15.82 15.29 20.60
C GLU A 166 -15.87 16.55 21.51
N THR A 167 -16.72 16.62 22.51
CA THR A 167 -16.64 17.73 23.50
C THR A 167 -15.56 17.39 24.52
N PRO A 168 -14.41 18.10 24.51
CA PRO A 168 -13.46 18.03 25.62
C PRO A 168 -14.05 18.68 26.84
N GLU A 169 -13.89 18.08 28.02
CA GLU A 169 -13.99 18.74 29.31
C GLU A 169 -12.86 19.77 29.51
#